data_5719fb3645988f9ba8a14da1a9e7cc1d
#
_entry.id   5719fb3645988f9ba8a14da1a9e7cc1d
#
_cell.length_a   1.000
_cell.length_b   1.000
_cell.length_c   1.000
_cell.angle_alpha   90.00
_cell.angle_beta   90.00
_cell.angle_gamma   90.00
#
_symmetry.space_group_name_H-M   'P 1'
#
loop_
_entity.id
_entity.type
_entity.pdbx_description
1 polymer ?
#
loop_
_entity_poly.entity_id
_entity_poly.type
_entity_poly.pdbx_seq_one_letter_code
_entity_poly.pdbx_strand_id
1 'polypeptide(L)'
;MKNTKTIRSQLLGVVIDTVLVSLVLVIMTLVIYQHMEKGYETSTEQMLLLNSYYHTLEDINGDVYTYTLEGNESVYNEIAKKCSTNQTRLKQLSEIHAGKQFYRDIRDVEQMFLLYIQRIKKIYDHSYLCEEMTIGSKAVINKYYNKTQEVY
;
A
#
# COMPACT_ATOMS: atom_id res chain seq x y z
N MET A 1 -22.78 -42.61 -57.47
CA MET A 1 -23.36 -41.47 -56.71
C MET A 1 -23.20 -41.55 -55.18
N LYS A 2 -22.37 -42.41 -54.60
CA LYS A 2 -22.14 -42.50 -53.12
C LYS A 2 -21.12 -41.52 -52.59
N ASN A 3 -20.21 -41.01 -53.41
CA ASN A 3 -19.10 -40.21 -52.93
C ASN A 3 -19.40 -38.72 -52.61
N THR A 4 -20.42 -38.12 -53.20
CA THR A 4 -20.75 -36.71 -53.01
C THR A 4 -21.38 -36.42 -51.65
N LYS A 5 -22.13 -37.35 -51.07
CA LYS A 5 -22.67 -37.22 -49.71
C LYS A 5 -21.56 -37.33 -48.64
N THR A 6 -20.56 -38.16 -48.86
CA THR A 6 -19.42 -38.36 -47.94
C THR A 6 -18.52 -37.15 -47.90
N ILE A 7 -18.22 -36.54 -49.04
CA ILE A 7 -17.38 -35.33 -49.14
C ILE A 7 -18.07 -34.12 -48.47
N ARG A 8 -19.37 -33.92 -48.71
CA ARG A 8 -20.13 -32.85 -48.02
C ARG A 8 -20.16 -33.04 -46.51
N SER A 9 -20.35 -34.28 -46.03
CA SER A 9 -20.33 -34.57 -44.59
C SER A 9 -18.96 -34.32 -43.96
N GLN A 10 -17.85 -34.66 -44.63
CA GLN A 10 -16.48 -34.39 -44.18
C GLN A 10 -16.18 -32.89 -44.16
N LEU A 11 -16.59 -32.15 -45.18
CA LEU A 11 -16.41 -30.71 -45.26
C LEU A 11 -17.21 -29.99 -44.19
N LEU A 12 -18.43 -30.42 -43.90
CA LEU A 12 -19.23 -29.90 -42.80
C LEU A 12 -18.60 -30.18 -41.44
N GLY A 13 -18.03 -31.37 -41.23
CA GLY A 13 -17.30 -31.73 -40.02
C GLY A 13 -16.10 -30.81 -39.79
N VAL A 14 -15.26 -30.60 -40.80
CA VAL A 14 -14.10 -29.69 -40.70
C VAL A 14 -14.52 -28.26 -40.39
N VAL A 15 -15.61 -27.76 -40.98
CA VAL A 15 -16.13 -26.42 -40.70
C VAL A 15 -16.60 -26.31 -39.24
N ILE A 16 -17.34 -27.31 -38.76
CA ILE A 16 -17.81 -27.33 -37.36
C ILE A 16 -16.62 -27.37 -36.38
N ASP A 17 -15.61 -28.23 -36.63
CA ASP A 17 -14.43 -28.32 -35.79
C ASP A 17 -13.65 -27.03 -35.80
N THR A 18 -13.49 -26.36 -36.91
CA THR A 18 -12.81 -25.06 -37.01
C THR A 18 -13.54 -23.98 -36.23
N VAL A 19 -14.88 -23.95 -36.32
CA VAL A 19 -15.71 -22.99 -35.55
C VAL A 19 -15.62 -23.26 -34.06
N LEU A 20 -15.65 -24.53 -33.64
CA LEU A 20 -15.49 -24.91 -32.22
C LEU A 20 -14.12 -24.51 -31.67
N VAL A 21 -13.05 -24.80 -32.41
CA VAL A 21 -11.68 -24.40 -31.99
C VAL A 21 -11.57 -22.87 -31.89
N SER A 22 -12.11 -22.14 -32.86
CA SER A 22 -12.13 -20.67 -32.81
C SER A 22 -12.91 -20.14 -31.60
N LEU A 23 -14.04 -20.73 -31.27
CA LEU A 23 -14.85 -20.34 -30.11
C LEU A 23 -14.09 -20.57 -28.81
N VAL A 24 -13.43 -21.73 -28.67
CA VAL A 24 -12.58 -22.03 -27.49
C VAL A 24 -11.46 -21.02 -27.35
N LEU A 25 -10.77 -20.66 -28.42
CA LEU A 25 -9.70 -19.67 -28.41
C LEU A 25 -10.21 -18.29 -27.97
N VAL A 26 -11.37 -17.86 -28.48
CA VAL A 26 -11.98 -16.58 -28.05
C VAL A 26 -12.32 -16.60 -26.57
N ILE A 27 -12.91 -17.68 -26.07
CA ILE A 27 -13.24 -17.80 -24.63
C ILE A 27 -11.96 -17.77 -23.79
N MET A 28 -10.92 -18.52 -24.17
CA MET A 28 -9.63 -18.50 -23.45
C MET A 28 -9.01 -17.10 -23.43
N THR A 29 -9.04 -16.40 -24.56
CA THR A 29 -8.51 -15.02 -24.64
C THR A 29 -9.27 -14.08 -23.72
N LEU A 30 -10.60 -14.16 -23.65
CA LEU A 30 -11.43 -13.36 -22.76
C LEU A 30 -11.14 -13.66 -21.28
N VAL A 31 -10.96 -14.93 -20.91
CA VAL A 31 -10.62 -15.32 -19.53
C VAL A 31 -9.24 -14.78 -19.13
N ILE A 32 -8.25 -14.89 -20.02
CA ILE A 32 -6.91 -14.36 -19.79
C ILE A 32 -6.97 -12.84 -19.63
N TYR A 33 -7.70 -12.15 -20.51
CA TYR A 33 -7.87 -10.70 -20.46
C TYR A 33 -8.48 -10.24 -19.13
N GLN A 34 -9.58 -10.87 -18.70
CA GLN A 34 -10.21 -10.55 -17.40
C GLN A 34 -9.29 -10.81 -16.21
N HIS A 35 -8.47 -11.87 -16.29
CA HIS A 35 -7.50 -12.17 -15.22
C HIS A 35 -6.38 -11.14 -15.17
N MET A 36 -5.89 -10.70 -16.32
CA MET A 36 -4.89 -9.61 -16.41
C MET A 36 -5.44 -8.28 -15.91
N GLU A 37 -6.66 -7.91 -16.33
CA GLU A 37 -7.31 -6.65 -15.91
C GLU A 37 -7.42 -6.56 -14.38
N LYS A 38 -7.91 -7.61 -13.72
CA LYS A 38 -7.96 -7.66 -12.26
C LYS A 38 -6.57 -7.55 -11.60
N GLY A 39 -5.56 -8.16 -12.20
CA GLY A 39 -4.18 -8.04 -11.73
C GLY A 39 -3.64 -6.63 -11.83
N TYR A 40 -3.94 -5.91 -12.90
CA TYR A 40 -3.53 -4.50 -13.10
C TYR A 40 -4.25 -3.55 -12.14
N GLU A 41 -5.56 -3.72 -11.93
CA GLU A 41 -6.32 -2.90 -10.98
C GLU A 41 -5.76 -3.06 -9.56
N THR A 42 -5.56 -4.29 -9.10
CA THR A 42 -4.99 -4.58 -7.79
C THR A 42 -3.59 -3.98 -7.61
N SER A 43 -2.73 -4.08 -8.63
CA SER A 43 -1.38 -3.53 -8.60
C SER A 43 -1.39 -2.00 -8.57
N THR A 44 -2.31 -1.37 -9.30
CA THR A 44 -2.46 0.10 -9.32
C THR A 44 -2.97 0.61 -7.98
N GLU A 45 -3.95 -0.06 -7.39
CA GLU A 45 -4.49 0.30 -6.07
C GLU A 45 -3.42 0.19 -4.98
N GLN A 46 -2.63 -0.89 -4.97
CA GLN A 46 -1.50 -1.05 -4.07
C GLN A 46 -0.50 0.09 -4.18
N MET A 47 -0.13 0.45 -5.43
CA MET A 47 0.84 1.50 -5.68
C MET A 47 0.34 2.87 -5.23
N LEU A 48 -0.94 3.18 -5.43
CA LEU A 48 -1.57 4.40 -4.95
C LEU A 48 -1.61 4.47 -3.43
N LEU A 49 -1.97 3.38 -2.75
CA LEU A 49 -2.00 3.31 -1.29
C LEU A 49 -0.60 3.44 -0.68
N LEU A 50 0.39 2.74 -1.25
CA LEU A 50 1.80 2.82 -0.81
C LEU A 50 2.35 4.24 -0.99
N ASN A 51 2.10 4.85 -2.13
CA ASN A 51 2.55 6.21 -2.42
C ASN A 51 1.90 7.23 -1.46
N SER A 52 0.59 7.09 -1.23
CA SER A 52 -0.13 7.93 -0.26
C SER A 52 0.34 7.72 1.18
N TYR A 53 0.68 6.48 1.56
CA TYR A 53 1.29 6.18 2.86
C TYR A 53 2.64 6.87 3.01
N TYR A 54 3.51 6.76 2.00
CA TYR A 54 4.84 7.35 2.01
C TYR A 54 4.78 8.87 2.13
N HIS A 55 3.99 9.55 1.28
CA HIS A 55 3.85 11.00 1.35
C HIS A 55 3.31 11.48 2.70
N THR A 56 2.31 10.79 3.26
CA THR A 56 1.81 11.15 4.60
C THR A 56 2.88 10.91 5.68
N LEU A 57 3.74 9.91 5.52
CA LEU A 57 4.86 9.68 6.46
C LEU A 57 5.89 10.82 6.39
N GLU A 58 6.21 11.32 5.19
CA GLU A 58 7.07 12.50 5.01
C GLU A 58 6.46 13.74 5.69
N ASP A 59 5.15 13.97 5.50
CA ASP A 59 4.43 15.07 6.15
C ASP A 59 4.46 14.94 7.68
N ILE A 60 4.24 13.72 8.22
CA ILE A 60 4.34 13.47 9.67
C ILE A 60 5.75 13.81 10.17
N ASN A 61 6.80 13.42 9.46
CA ASN A 61 8.18 13.75 9.83
C ASN A 61 8.41 15.27 9.87
N GLY A 62 7.90 16.00 8.89
CA GLY A 62 7.95 17.47 8.86
C GLY A 62 7.22 18.11 10.05
N ASP A 63 6.00 17.63 10.34
CA ASP A 63 5.21 18.12 11.47
C ASP A 63 5.85 17.79 12.82
N VAL A 64 6.42 16.59 12.98
CA VAL A 64 7.17 16.22 14.19
C VAL A 64 8.36 17.16 14.41
N TYR A 65 9.08 17.51 13.34
CA TYR A 65 10.15 18.49 13.40
C TYR A 65 9.63 19.86 13.85
N THR A 66 8.56 20.35 13.24
CA THR A 66 7.92 21.63 13.60
C THR A 66 7.43 21.61 15.04
N TYR A 67 6.79 20.52 15.45
CA TYR A 67 6.32 20.33 16.83
C TYR A 67 7.49 20.38 17.85
N THR A 68 8.62 19.75 17.54
CA THR A 68 9.79 19.75 18.43
C THR A 68 10.40 21.14 18.60
N LEU A 69 10.23 22.03 17.62
CA LEU A 69 10.72 23.40 17.66
C LEU A 69 9.74 24.37 18.36
N GLU A 70 8.45 24.22 18.11
CA GLU A 70 7.42 25.19 18.48
C GLU A 70 6.62 24.75 19.71
N GLY A 71 6.51 23.45 19.98
CA GLY A 71 5.70 22.91 21.09
C GLY A 71 4.17 23.10 20.89
N ASN A 72 3.72 23.33 19.65
CA ASN A 72 2.34 23.70 19.36
C ASN A 72 1.42 22.46 19.38
N GLU A 73 0.45 22.43 20.32
CA GLU A 73 -0.51 21.33 20.49
C GLU A 73 -1.38 21.10 19.23
N SER A 74 -1.67 22.15 18.45
CA SER A 74 -2.39 22.00 17.19
C SER A 74 -1.63 21.12 16.18
N VAL A 75 -0.31 21.27 16.11
CA VAL A 75 0.57 20.46 15.27
C VAL A 75 0.55 19.00 15.74
N TYR A 76 0.59 18.75 17.04
CA TYR A 76 0.48 17.39 17.58
C TYR A 76 -0.84 16.71 17.21
N ASN A 77 -1.95 17.43 17.29
CA ASN A 77 -3.26 16.91 16.90
C ASN A 77 -3.31 16.55 15.40
N GLU A 78 -2.64 17.32 14.56
CA GLU A 78 -2.51 17.04 13.14
C GLU A 78 -1.65 15.80 12.88
N ILE A 79 -0.52 15.65 13.57
CA ILE A 79 0.30 14.44 13.56
C ILE A 79 -0.54 13.22 13.94
N ALA A 80 -1.29 13.27 15.02
CA ALA A 80 -2.13 12.17 15.47
C ALA A 80 -3.18 11.76 14.41
N LYS A 81 -3.79 12.74 13.74
CA LYS A 81 -4.73 12.52 12.63
C LYS A 81 -4.06 11.85 11.44
N LYS A 82 -2.90 12.34 11.02
CA LYS A 82 -2.12 11.75 9.91
C LYS A 82 -1.65 10.33 10.25
N CYS A 83 -1.23 10.07 11.48
CA CYS A 83 -0.88 8.72 11.95
C CYS A 83 -2.08 7.76 11.86
N SER A 84 -3.27 8.17 12.30
CA SER A 84 -4.51 7.37 12.18
C SER A 84 -4.84 7.07 10.72
N THR A 85 -4.68 8.04 9.84
CA THR A 85 -4.89 7.85 8.39
C THR A 85 -3.93 6.82 7.81
N ASN A 86 -2.65 6.88 8.17
CA ASN A 86 -1.66 5.91 7.70
C ASN A 86 -1.88 4.50 8.26
N GLN A 87 -2.34 4.37 9.50
CA GLN A 87 -2.74 3.07 10.04
C GLN A 87 -3.89 2.45 9.22
N THR A 88 -4.88 3.26 8.84
CA THR A 88 -5.99 2.81 7.99
C THR A 88 -5.50 2.35 6.62
N ARG A 89 -4.57 3.08 6.00
CA ARG A 89 -3.97 2.68 4.71
C ARG A 89 -3.18 1.37 4.80
N LEU A 90 -2.39 1.18 5.87
CA LEU A 90 -1.67 -0.08 6.09
C LEU A 90 -2.64 -1.25 6.25
N LYS A 91 -3.76 -1.05 6.97
CA LYS A 91 -4.81 -2.05 7.07
C LYS A 91 -5.41 -2.38 5.71
N GLN A 92 -5.76 -1.38 4.90
CA GLN A 92 -6.26 -1.58 3.53
C GLN A 92 -5.24 -2.35 2.68
N LEU A 93 -3.95 -2.00 2.75
CA LEU A 93 -2.88 -2.73 2.06
C LEU A 93 -2.79 -4.20 2.51
N SER A 94 -3.00 -4.50 3.79
CA SER A 94 -2.98 -5.87 4.31
C SER A 94 -4.20 -6.70 3.85
N GLU A 95 -5.30 -6.06 3.48
CA GLU A 95 -6.51 -6.71 2.98
C GLU A 95 -6.42 -7.02 1.48
N ILE A 96 -5.49 -6.41 0.75
CA ILE A 96 -5.28 -6.67 -0.68
C ILE A 96 -4.61 -8.03 -0.88
N HIS A 97 -5.23 -8.92 -1.67
CA HIS A 97 -4.74 -10.28 -1.93
C HIS A 97 -3.55 -10.29 -2.92
N ALA A 98 -2.39 -9.80 -2.48
CA ALA A 98 -1.19 -9.66 -3.31
C ALA A 98 -0.12 -10.75 -3.09
N GLY A 99 -0.46 -11.80 -2.36
CA GLY A 99 0.45 -12.91 -2.08
C GLY A 99 1.12 -12.85 -0.70
N LYS A 100 1.65 -14.00 -0.26
CA LYS A 100 2.16 -14.19 1.12
C LYS A 100 3.38 -13.31 1.47
N GLN A 101 4.21 -12.97 0.50
CA GLN A 101 5.38 -12.14 0.74
C GLN A 101 4.96 -10.69 0.99
N PHE A 102 4.13 -10.13 0.12
CA PHE A 102 3.60 -8.77 0.27
C PHE A 102 2.90 -8.59 1.62
N TYR A 103 2.08 -9.56 2.04
CA TYR A 103 1.41 -9.52 3.33
C TYR A 103 2.41 -9.47 4.51
N ARG A 104 3.51 -10.24 4.44
CA ARG A 104 4.56 -10.20 5.46
C ARG A 104 5.25 -8.84 5.51
N ASP A 105 5.62 -8.30 4.35
CA ASP A 105 6.31 -7.02 4.25
C ASP A 105 5.43 -5.88 4.79
N ILE A 106 4.12 -5.86 4.47
CA ILE A 106 3.17 -4.87 5.01
C ILE A 106 3.01 -5.01 6.53
N ARG A 107 2.97 -6.22 7.04
CA ARG A 107 2.91 -6.46 8.49
C ARG A 107 4.16 -5.95 9.23
N ASP A 108 5.32 -6.13 8.64
CA ASP A 108 6.58 -5.62 9.21
C ASP A 108 6.59 -4.08 9.19
N VAL A 109 6.12 -3.46 8.12
CA VAL A 109 5.94 -1.99 8.03
C VAL A 109 4.93 -1.50 9.08
N GLU A 110 3.82 -2.20 9.28
CA GLU A 110 2.82 -1.87 10.31
C GLU A 110 3.44 -1.88 11.72
N GLN A 111 4.23 -2.89 12.05
CA GLN A 111 4.92 -2.97 13.34
C GLN A 111 5.93 -1.82 13.53
N MET A 112 6.72 -1.51 12.49
CA MET A 112 7.65 -0.38 12.53
C MET A 112 6.91 0.95 12.71
N PHE A 113 5.78 1.13 12.04
CA PHE A 113 4.97 2.33 12.15
C PHE A 113 4.36 2.50 13.55
N LEU A 114 3.89 1.42 14.19
CA LEU A 114 3.42 1.44 15.57
C LEU A 114 4.52 1.87 16.55
N LEU A 115 5.74 1.37 16.37
CA LEU A 115 6.89 1.81 17.16
C LEU A 115 7.22 3.29 16.94
N TYR A 116 7.08 3.78 15.71
CA TYR A 116 7.27 5.18 15.38
C TYR A 116 6.24 6.07 16.09
N ILE A 117 4.94 5.71 16.07
CA ILE A 117 3.88 6.41 16.81
C ILE A 117 4.18 6.46 18.32
N GLN A 118 4.64 5.35 18.90
CA GLN A 118 5.02 5.32 20.32
C GLN A 118 6.18 6.29 20.62
N ARG A 119 7.13 6.44 19.70
CA ARG A 119 8.23 7.41 19.84
C ARG A 119 7.73 8.84 19.77
N ILE A 120 6.82 9.16 18.83
CA ILE A 120 6.19 10.48 18.74
C ILE A 120 5.47 10.80 20.05
N LYS A 121 4.69 9.87 20.59
CA LYS A 121 4.00 10.04 21.86
C LYS A 121 4.98 10.32 23.02
N LYS A 122 6.11 9.62 23.06
CA LYS A 122 7.15 9.89 24.07
C LYS A 122 7.76 11.29 23.94
N ILE A 123 7.95 11.78 22.72
CA ILE A 123 8.41 13.14 22.46
C ILE A 123 7.38 14.14 23.00
N TYR A 124 6.10 13.91 22.76
CA TYR A 124 5.01 14.74 23.28
C TYR A 124 4.98 14.74 24.81
N ASP A 125 4.96 13.55 25.43
CA ASP A 125 4.94 13.42 26.88
C ASP A 125 6.15 14.10 27.55
N HIS A 126 7.32 14.08 26.90
CA HIS A 126 8.52 14.78 27.41
C HIS A 126 8.49 16.28 27.15
N SER A 127 7.92 16.75 26.03
CA SER A 127 7.79 18.18 25.77
C SER A 127 6.80 18.85 26.73
N TYR A 128 5.74 18.13 27.11
CA TYR A 128 4.79 18.60 28.12
C TYR A 128 5.43 18.75 29.51
N LEU A 129 6.38 17.83 29.84
CA LEU A 129 7.22 17.95 31.05
C LEU A 129 8.29 19.03 30.89
N CYS A 130 8.64 19.41 29.67
CA CYS A 130 9.71 20.36 29.36
C CYS A 130 9.26 21.83 29.24
N GLU A 131 7.94 22.14 29.32
CA GLU A 131 7.52 23.53 29.58
C GLU A 131 8.16 24.09 30.89
N GLU A 132 8.55 23.18 31.80
CA GLU A 132 9.33 23.52 33.02
C GLU A 132 10.83 23.38 32.88
N MET A 133 11.37 22.81 31.77
CA MET A 133 12.83 22.55 31.66
C MET A 133 13.49 23.40 30.56
N THR A 134 14.43 24.23 30.98
CA THR A 134 15.34 25.08 30.20
C THR A 134 16.09 24.39 29.05
N ILE A 135 16.60 25.20 28.15
CA ILE A 135 17.47 25.04 26.94
C ILE A 135 18.21 23.67 26.72
N GLY A 136 18.50 22.90 27.77
CA GLY A 136 19.09 21.55 27.66
C GLY A 136 18.16 20.47 27.03
N SER A 137 16.85 20.66 27.12
CA SER A 137 15.87 19.71 26.57
C SER A 137 15.77 19.76 25.05
N LYS A 138 16.01 20.91 24.38
CA LYS A 138 16.08 21.01 22.91
C LYS A 138 17.19 20.13 22.33
N ALA A 139 18.31 19.97 23.02
CA ALA A 139 19.40 19.10 22.60
C ALA A 139 19.00 17.60 22.63
N VAL A 140 18.21 17.20 23.63
CA VAL A 140 17.72 15.82 23.77
C VAL A 140 16.69 15.51 22.69
N ILE A 141 15.76 16.43 22.40
CA ILE A 141 14.75 16.30 21.35
C ILE A 141 15.43 16.18 19.98
N ASN A 142 16.40 17.04 19.66
CA ASN A 142 17.18 16.96 18.44
C ASN A 142 17.96 15.64 18.31
N LYS A 143 18.47 15.10 19.41
CA LYS A 143 19.15 13.80 19.42
C LYS A 143 18.19 12.65 19.09
N TYR A 144 16.96 12.68 19.59
CA TYR A 144 15.93 11.68 19.25
C TYR A 144 15.44 11.84 17.81
N TYR A 145 15.31 13.06 17.30
CA TYR A 145 14.97 13.33 15.92
C TYR A 145 16.05 12.79 14.96
N ASN A 146 17.31 13.09 15.18
CA ASN A 146 18.42 12.61 14.34
C ASN A 146 18.49 11.07 14.35
N LYS A 147 18.23 10.45 15.50
CA LYS A 147 18.22 8.98 15.61
C LYS A 147 17.04 8.32 14.88
N THR A 148 15.93 9.03 14.67
CA THR A 148 14.80 8.56 13.82
C THR A 148 15.12 8.66 12.34
N GLN A 149 15.97 9.61 11.93
CA GLN A 149 16.43 9.74 10.54
C GLN A 149 17.50 8.70 10.17
N GLU A 150 18.28 8.19 11.13
CA GLU A 150 19.30 7.15 10.90
C GLU A 150 18.70 5.74 10.70
N VAL A 151 17.39 5.56 10.92
CA VAL A 151 16.69 4.26 10.78
C VAL A 151 16.02 4.13 9.42
N TYR A 152 16.11 5.14 8.55
CA TYR A 152 15.68 5.14 7.14
C TYR A 152 16.89 5.30 6.22
#